data_9931143b06ce6daaf1be06f9ec6dcd28
#
_entry.id   9931143b06ce6daaf1be06f9ec6dcd28
#
_cell.length_a   1.000
_cell.length_b   1.000
_cell.length_c   1.000
_cell.angle_alpha   90.00
_cell.angle_beta   90.00
_cell.angle_gamma   90.00
#
_symmetry.space_group_name_H-M   'P 1'
#
loop_
_entity.id
_entity.type
_entity.pdbx_description
1 polymer ?
#
loop_
_entity_poly.entity_id
_entity_poly.type
_entity_poly.pdbx_seq_one_letter_code
_entity_poly.pdbx_strand_id
1 'polypeptide(L)'
;MSRQITLTSPLDGFTLPALSAHPQNAPIGGVVVIQEIFGLTDHVADMCARFASQGYAALAPGLFERVAPRFHAELDAAGIEKGRAAVAASPWPQVLG
;
A
#
# COMPACT_ATOMS: atom_id res chain seq x y z
N MET A 1 -7.80 13.49 0.44
CA MET A 1 -8.25 12.39 1.31
C MET A 1 -8.02 11.06 0.63
N SER A 2 -7.51 10.08 1.33
CA SER A 2 -7.28 8.75 0.79
C SER A 2 -8.48 7.84 1.06
N ARG A 3 -8.67 6.83 0.21
CA ARG A 3 -9.69 5.81 0.40
C ARG A 3 -9.14 4.45 0.00
N GLN A 4 -9.74 3.40 0.53
CA GLN A 4 -9.35 2.04 0.18
C GLN A 4 -10.06 1.60 -1.09
N ILE A 5 -9.29 0.98 -1.98
CA ILE A 5 -9.79 0.37 -3.22
C ILE A 5 -9.24 -1.05 -3.32
N THR A 6 -9.72 -1.80 -4.30
CA THR A 6 -9.23 -3.15 -4.59
C THR A 6 -8.50 -3.17 -5.93
N LEU A 7 -7.30 -3.74 -5.94
CA LEU A 7 -6.54 -3.97 -7.15
C LEU A 7 -6.54 -5.45 -7.50
N THR A 8 -6.40 -5.76 -8.78
CA THR A 8 -6.26 -7.14 -9.25
C THR A 8 -4.95 -7.27 -10.00
N SER A 9 -4.12 -8.23 -9.59
CA SER A 9 -2.84 -8.49 -10.24
C SER A 9 -3.09 -9.08 -11.63
N PRO A 10 -2.48 -8.51 -12.69
CA PRO A 10 -2.60 -9.09 -14.03
C PRO A 10 -1.82 -10.38 -14.19
N LEU A 11 -0.90 -10.68 -13.28
CA LEU A 11 -0.05 -11.87 -13.36
C LEU A 11 -0.80 -13.13 -12.95
N ASP A 12 -1.54 -13.09 -11.83
CA ASP A 12 -2.18 -14.27 -11.25
C ASP A 12 -3.64 -14.04 -10.84
N GLY A 13 -4.19 -12.86 -11.11
CA GLY A 13 -5.58 -12.55 -10.76
C GLY A 13 -5.82 -12.31 -9.28
N PHE A 14 -4.76 -12.27 -8.46
CA PHE A 14 -4.90 -12.04 -7.03
C PHE A 14 -5.43 -10.63 -6.74
N THR A 15 -6.39 -10.50 -5.81
CA THR A 15 -6.94 -9.22 -5.42
C THR A 15 -6.31 -8.76 -4.11
N LEU A 16 -6.01 -7.46 -4.02
CA LEU A 16 -5.37 -6.88 -2.85
C LEU A 16 -5.93 -5.48 -2.59
N PRO A 17 -5.94 -5.05 -1.31
CA PRO A 17 -6.35 -3.68 -1.01
C PRO A 17 -5.25 -2.69 -1.37
N ALA A 18 -5.66 -1.46 -1.63
CA ALA A 18 -4.75 -0.35 -1.83
C ALA A 18 -5.39 0.91 -1.30
N LEU A 19 -4.57 1.87 -0.90
CA LEU A 19 -5.04 3.22 -0.59
C LEU A 19 -4.88 4.08 -1.84
N SER A 20 -5.87 4.91 -2.11
CA SER A 20 -5.88 5.79 -3.28
C SER A 20 -6.27 7.20 -2.86
N ALA A 21 -5.59 8.20 -3.40
CA ALA A 21 -5.95 9.59 -3.20
C ALA A 21 -5.81 10.34 -4.52
N HIS A 22 -6.79 11.19 -4.83
CA HIS A 22 -6.85 11.93 -6.07
C HIS A 22 -6.94 13.43 -5.80
N PRO A 23 -6.30 14.28 -6.64
CA PRO A 23 -6.48 15.72 -6.55
C PRO A 23 -7.87 16.13 -7.02
N GLN A 24 -8.29 17.34 -6.68
CA GLN A 24 -9.60 17.87 -7.11
C GLN A 24 -9.66 18.11 -8.62
N ASN A 25 -8.54 18.51 -9.20
CA ASN A 25 -8.43 18.74 -10.64
C ASN A 25 -7.75 17.55 -11.31
N ALA A 26 -7.58 17.61 -12.62
CA ALA A 26 -6.86 16.58 -13.36
C ALA A 26 -5.46 16.42 -12.79
N PRO A 27 -4.99 15.19 -12.52
CA PRO A 27 -3.68 14.99 -11.92
C PRO A 27 -2.55 15.39 -12.89
N ILE A 28 -1.48 15.95 -12.32
CA ILE A 28 -0.29 16.30 -13.11
C ILE A 28 0.68 15.13 -13.22
N GLY A 29 0.43 14.04 -12.51
CA GLY A 29 1.22 12.82 -12.56
C GLY A 29 0.70 11.80 -11.57
N GLY A 30 1.29 10.61 -11.56
CA GLY A 30 0.97 9.54 -10.65
C GLY A 30 2.15 9.22 -9.74
N VAL A 31 1.86 8.86 -8.47
CA VAL A 31 2.85 8.46 -7.48
C VAL A 31 2.41 7.15 -6.86
N VAL A 32 3.30 6.17 -6.81
CA VAL A 32 3.10 4.93 -6.06
C VAL A 32 3.85 5.06 -4.74
N VAL A 33 3.11 5.01 -3.63
CA VAL A 33 3.68 5.08 -2.29
C VAL A 33 3.88 3.65 -1.79
N ILE A 34 5.14 3.29 -1.53
CA ILE A 34 5.45 1.94 -1.06
C ILE A 34 5.28 1.89 0.45
N GLN A 35 4.52 0.91 0.93
CA GLN A 35 4.29 0.72 2.35
C GLN A 35 5.59 0.38 3.10
N GLU A 36 5.59 0.63 4.40
CA GLU A 36 6.63 0.16 5.29
C GLU A 36 6.30 -1.25 5.78
N ILE A 37 7.16 -1.82 6.62
CA ILE A 37 6.95 -3.17 7.18
C ILE A 37 5.69 -3.26 8.06
N PHE A 38 5.10 -2.13 8.41
CA PHE A 38 3.89 -2.06 9.24
C PHE A 38 2.58 -2.16 8.42
N GLY A 39 2.66 -2.23 7.09
CA GLY A 39 1.51 -2.32 6.21
C GLY A 39 0.96 -0.97 5.78
N LEU A 40 -0.33 -0.94 5.43
CA LEU A 40 -1.01 0.28 5.03
C LEU A 40 -1.48 1.05 6.27
N THR A 41 -0.57 1.77 6.89
CA THR A 41 -0.84 2.53 8.12
C THR A 41 -1.47 3.89 7.82
N ASP A 42 -1.89 4.58 8.88
CA ASP A 42 -2.38 5.95 8.77
C ASP A 42 -1.31 6.89 8.22
N HIS A 43 -0.04 6.62 8.50
CA HIS A 43 1.07 7.37 7.92
C HIS A 43 1.11 7.23 6.40
N VAL A 44 0.92 6.03 5.87
CA VAL A 44 0.87 5.79 4.42
C VAL A 44 -0.34 6.51 3.81
N ALA A 45 -1.50 6.44 4.47
CA ALA A 45 -2.70 7.16 4.03
C ALA A 45 -2.47 8.67 4.00
N ASP A 46 -1.80 9.22 5.01
CA ASP A 46 -1.47 10.64 5.07
C ASP A 46 -0.52 11.05 3.94
N MET A 47 0.47 10.21 3.63
CA MET A 47 1.40 10.47 2.52
C MET A 47 0.65 10.53 1.19
N CYS A 48 -0.29 9.60 0.95
CA CYS A 48 -1.11 9.62 -0.25
C CYS A 48 -1.92 10.92 -0.35
N ALA A 49 -2.53 11.33 0.75
CA ALA A 49 -3.31 12.57 0.80
C ALA A 49 -2.44 13.80 0.54
N ARG A 50 -1.21 13.82 1.05
CA ARG A 50 -0.26 14.91 0.82
C ARG A 50 0.11 15.04 -0.65
N PHE A 51 0.39 13.91 -1.33
CA PHE A 51 0.67 13.94 -2.76
C PHE A 51 -0.55 14.44 -3.55
N ALA A 52 -1.76 14.00 -3.16
CA ALA A 52 -2.98 14.47 -3.81
C ALA A 52 -3.17 15.99 -3.65
N SER A 53 -2.82 16.54 -2.48
CA SER A 53 -2.91 17.99 -2.25
C SER A 53 -1.93 18.77 -3.11
N GLN A 54 -0.90 18.13 -3.63
CA GLN A 54 0.08 18.74 -4.54
C GLN A 54 -0.24 18.48 -6.01
N GLY A 55 -1.39 17.89 -6.31
CA GLY A 55 -1.85 17.66 -7.67
C GLY A 55 -1.55 16.29 -8.26
N TYR A 56 -1.09 15.33 -7.47
CA TYR A 56 -0.76 13.98 -7.95
C TYR A 56 -1.84 12.98 -7.59
N ALA A 57 -2.09 12.02 -8.48
CA ALA A 57 -2.85 10.82 -8.13
C ALA A 57 -1.90 9.87 -7.39
N ALA A 58 -2.25 9.45 -6.18
CA ALA A 58 -1.40 8.60 -5.35
C ALA A 58 -2.05 7.24 -5.13
N LEU A 59 -1.22 6.19 -5.11
CA LEU A 59 -1.66 4.82 -4.91
C LEU A 59 -0.67 4.11 -3.99
N ALA A 60 -1.17 3.42 -2.95
CA ALA A 60 -0.35 2.62 -2.05
C ALA A 60 -0.91 1.20 -1.98
N PRO A 61 -0.31 0.22 -2.68
CA PRO A 61 -0.80 -1.16 -2.67
C PRO A 61 -0.44 -1.89 -1.38
N GLY A 62 -1.31 -2.83 -0.97
CA GLY A 62 -1.08 -3.69 0.19
C GLY A 62 -0.20 -4.86 -0.18
N LEU A 63 1.11 -4.71 -0.05
CA LEU A 63 2.09 -5.66 -0.58
C LEU A 63 2.12 -7.00 0.15
N PHE A 64 1.63 -7.06 1.40
CA PHE A 64 1.66 -8.30 2.21
C PHE A 64 0.37 -9.10 2.14
N GLU A 65 -0.61 -8.68 1.33
CA GLU A 65 -1.93 -9.29 1.32
C GLU A 65 -1.90 -10.80 1.02
N ARG A 66 -0.97 -11.25 0.16
CA ARG A 66 -0.85 -12.65 -0.22
C ARG A 66 -0.50 -13.58 0.95
N VAL A 67 0.26 -13.09 1.91
CA VAL A 67 0.73 -13.89 3.06
C VAL A 67 0.05 -13.49 4.36
N ALA A 68 -0.48 -12.29 4.45
CA ALA A 68 -1.10 -11.75 5.66
C ALA A 68 -2.25 -10.82 5.29
N PRO A 69 -3.46 -11.37 5.01
CA PRO A 69 -4.61 -10.55 4.64
C PRO A 69 -4.89 -9.47 5.68
N ARG A 70 -5.16 -8.26 5.19
CA ARG A 70 -5.40 -7.08 6.03
C ARG A 70 -4.25 -6.79 7.00
N PHE A 71 -3.02 -7.00 6.52
CA PHE A 71 -1.84 -6.84 7.35
C PHE A 71 -1.79 -5.46 7.99
N HIS A 72 -1.61 -5.44 9.29
CA HIS A 72 -1.37 -4.23 10.07
C HIS A 72 -0.46 -4.59 11.24
N ALA A 73 0.55 -3.78 11.49
CA ALA A 73 1.46 -4.00 12.60
C ALA A 73 1.65 -2.70 13.37
N GLU A 74 1.81 -2.83 14.69
CA GLU A 74 2.07 -1.69 15.55
C GLU A 74 3.50 -1.18 15.37
N LEU A 75 3.71 0.11 15.64
CA LEU A 75 5.03 0.75 15.53
C LEU A 75 5.87 0.46 16.78
N ASP A 76 6.17 -0.82 17.00
CA ASP A 76 6.94 -1.28 18.14
C ASP A 76 7.78 -2.52 17.76
N ALA A 77 8.52 -3.09 18.71
CA ALA A 77 9.40 -4.23 18.44
C ALA A 77 8.63 -5.45 17.93
N ALA A 78 7.45 -5.73 18.48
CA ALA A 78 6.61 -6.84 18.03
C ALA A 78 6.10 -6.61 16.62
N GLY A 79 5.73 -5.37 16.28
CA GLY A 79 5.32 -4.99 14.94
C GLY A 79 6.44 -5.11 13.93
N ILE A 80 7.67 -4.76 14.30
CA ILE A 80 8.84 -4.92 13.44
C ILE A 80 9.06 -6.40 13.10
N GLU A 81 8.97 -7.28 14.10
CA GLU A 81 9.12 -8.72 13.88
C GLU A 81 7.99 -9.28 12.97
N LYS A 82 6.76 -8.84 13.18
CA LYS A 82 5.62 -9.21 12.35
C LYS A 82 5.84 -8.77 10.90
N GLY A 83 6.32 -7.54 10.71
CA GLY A 83 6.61 -7.01 9.38
C GLY A 83 7.76 -7.76 8.70
N ARG A 84 8.82 -8.07 9.42
CA ARG A 84 9.95 -8.85 8.90
C ARG A 84 9.51 -10.24 8.46
N ALA A 85 8.65 -10.89 9.23
CA ALA A 85 8.11 -12.21 8.88
C ALA A 85 7.28 -12.13 7.60
N ALA A 86 6.48 -11.08 7.43
CA ALA A 86 5.69 -10.87 6.22
C ALA A 86 6.59 -10.63 4.99
N VAL A 87 7.66 -9.85 5.13
CA VAL A 87 8.64 -9.63 4.06
C VAL A 87 9.27 -10.95 3.65
N ALA A 88 9.73 -11.74 4.62
CA ALA A 88 10.40 -13.01 4.36
C ALA A 88 9.47 -14.03 3.70
N ALA A 89 8.18 -14.02 4.02
CA ALA A 89 7.19 -14.95 3.49
C ALA A 89 6.59 -14.49 2.14
N SER A 90 6.78 -13.25 1.73
CA SER A 90 6.13 -12.71 0.53
C SER A 90 6.70 -13.31 -0.75
N PRO A 91 5.82 -13.71 -1.70
CA PRO A 91 6.27 -14.23 -3.01
C PRO A 91 6.60 -13.04 -3.93
N TRP A 92 7.79 -12.48 -3.78
CA TRP A 92 8.17 -11.24 -4.44
C TRP A 92 8.02 -11.22 -5.97
N PRO A 93 8.29 -12.32 -6.72
CA PRO A 93 8.01 -12.29 -8.15
C PRO A 93 6.54 -11.98 -8.47
N GLN A 94 5.60 -12.53 -7.70
CA GLN A 94 4.18 -12.27 -7.88
C GLN A 94 3.79 -10.88 -7.36
N VAL A 95 4.39 -10.44 -6.26
CA VAL A 95 4.11 -9.12 -5.69
C VAL A 95 4.54 -8.01 -6.64
N LEU A 96 5.69 -8.16 -7.28
CA LEU A 96 6.25 -7.15 -8.19
C LEU A 96 5.77 -7.28 -9.63
N GLY A 97 5.13 -8.37 -9.96
CA GLY A 97 4.64 -8.67 -11.30
C GLY A 97 3.38 -7.92 -11.77
#